data_05a5242e91366be1ca9aa6e052405b97
#
_entry.id   05a5242e91366be1ca9aa6e052405b97
#
_cell.length_a   1.000
_cell.length_b   1.000
_cell.length_c   1.000
_cell.angle_alpha   90.00
_cell.angle_beta   90.00
_cell.angle_gamma   90.00
#
_symmetry.space_group_name_H-M   'P 1'
#
loop_
_entity.id
_entity.type
_entity.pdbx_description
1 polymer ?
#
loop_
_entity_poly.entity_id
_entity_poly.type
_entity_poly.pdbx_seq_one_letter_code
_entity_poly.pdbx_strand_id
1 'polypeptide(L)'
;PFGAGAGQAIVPGVKPAQIVNADLHWEESEQTDVGIDFALLNNSLTFTVDYFYKKTKGMLIQMPLAGFVGEVAPMGNVGTMSNRGVEFELGYRWKVGDWNFRVTGNASWLQNRLINLGNASGFRTVESVQGLGEIVRGTNGMPYPYFYGYQTAGVFQNYDEIRSYVNADGEMIQPN
;
A
#
# COMPACT_ATOMS: atom_id res chain seq x y z
N PRO A 1 24.07 21.02 -23.85
CA PRO A 1 25.34 21.47 -24.42
C PRO A 1 25.27 22.98 -24.69
N PHE A 2 26.22 23.71 -24.13
CA PHE A 2 26.35 25.12 -24.37
C PHE A 2 27.52 25.32 -25.37
N GLY A 3 27.30 26.10 -26.43
CA GLY A 3 28.30 26.45 -27.43
C GLY A 3 28.06 25.76 -28.76
N ALA A 4 27.42 26.45 -29.67
CA ALA A 4 27.12 25.98 -31.03
C ALA A 4 27.70 26.90 -32.09
N GLY A 5 28.99 27.24 -31.98
CA GLY A 5 29.74 28.00 -33.00
C GLY A 5 30.86 27.13 -33.57
N ALA A 6 31.21 27.33 -34.85
CA ALA A 6 32.33 26.66 -35.48
C ALA A 6 33.63 26.95 -34.72
N GLY A 7 34.19 25.93 -34.07
CA GLY A 7 35.45 26.01 -33.29
C GLY A 7 35.27 26.05 -31.77
N GLN A 8 34.05 25.93 -31.23
CA GLN A 8 33.84 25.83 -29.78
C GLN A 8 33.71 24.35 -29.36
N ALA A 9 34.48 23.95 -28.35
CA ALA A 9 34.37 22.64 -27.73
C ALA A 9 33.03 22.55 -26.98
N ILE A 10 32.30 21.46 -27.15
CA ILE A 10 31.11 21.15 -26.34
C ILE A 10 31.58 20.85 -24.92
N VAL A 11 31.27 21.75 -23.99
CA VAL A 11 31.52 21.51 -22.55
C VAL A 11 30.28 20.87 -21.95
N PRO A 12 30.40 19.68 -21.36
CA PRO A 12 29.24 19.04 -20.67
C PRO A 12 28.86 19.89 -19.45
N GLY A 13 27.61 20.35 -19.42
CA GLY A 13 27.04 21.00 -18.24
C GLY A 13 26.67 19.97 -17.19
N VAL A 14 26.83 20.33 -15.92
CA VAL A 14 26.41 19.53 -14.78
C VAL A 14 25.20 20.21 -14.11
N LYS A 15 24.14 19.48 -13.86
CA LYS A 15 23.02 19.95 -13.04
C LYS A 15 22.78 18.94 -11.91
N PRO A 16 22.24 19.37 -10.76
CA PRO A 16 21.76 18.45 -9.74
C PRO A 16 20.71 17.50 -10.35
N ALA A 17 20.84 16.21 -10.10
CA ALA A 17 19.86 15.23 -10.57
C ALA A 17 18.61 15.14 -9.67
N GLN A 18 18.76 15.58 -8.41
CA GLN A 18 17.71 15.53 -7.40
C GLN A 18 17.96 16.58 -6.32
N ILE A 19 16.91 17.10 -5.73
CA ILE A 19 17.03 17.96 -4.55
C ILE A 19 17.45 17.09 -3.36
N VAL A 20 18.54 17.49 -2.71
CA VAL A 20 19.07 16.79 -1.53
C VAL A 20 18.28 17.18 -0.30
N ASN A 21 17.87 16.18 0.50
CA ASN A 21 17.33 16.39 1.84
C ASN A 21 18.40 16.01 2.86
N ALA A 22 18.90 16.98 3.59
CA ALA A 22 19.97 16.78 4.59
C ALA A 22 19.46 16.11 5.88
N ASP A 23 18.14 16.10 6.10
CA ASP A 23 17.52 15.57 7.32
C ASP A 23 17.11 14.08 7.18
N LEU A 24 17.60 13.41 6.14
CA LEU A 24 17.33 11.98 5.96
C LEU A 24 17.93 11.15 7.09
N HIS A 25 17.09 10.30 7.67
CA HIS A 25 17.48 9.37 8.72
C HIS A 25 16.86 7.99 8.48
N TRP A 26 17.26 7.01 9.29
CA TRP A 26 16.71 5.65 9.20
C TRP A 26 15.26 5.59 9.64
N GLU A 27 14.50 4.70 9.01
CA GLU A 27 13.14 4.36 9.45
C GLU A 27 13.21 3.66 10.81
N GLU A 28 12.30 4.02 11.70
CA GLU A 28 12.17 3.41 13.02
C GLU A 28 10.99 2.44 13.05
N SER A 29 11.21 1.27 13.65
CA SER A 29 10.17 0.26 13.82
C SER A 29 10.04 -0.11 15.29
N GLU A 30 8.85 0.09 15.83
CA GLU A 30 8.44 -0.35 17.17
C GLU A 30 7.51 -1.56 17.02
N GLN A 31 7.81 -2.66 17.73
CA GLN A 31 6.98 -3.86 17.68
C GLN A 31 6.70 -4.37 19.09
N THR A 32 5.46 -4.80 19.28
CA THR A 32 5.00 -5.47 20.50
C THR A 32 4.34 -6.77 20.09
N ASP A 33 4.79 -7.88 20.69
CA ASP A 33 4.27 -9.22 20.46
C ASP A 33 3.84 -9.83 21.79
N VAL A 34 2.67 -10.47 21.78
CA VAL A 34 2.15 -11.21 22.94
C VAL A 34 1.61 -12.53 22.43
N GLY A 35 2.21 -13.63 22.89
CA GLY A 35 1.84 -14.99 22.49
C GLY A 35 1.52 -15.87 23.67
N ILE A 36 0.69 -16.87 23.44
CA ILE A 36 0.35 -17.91 24.39
C ILE A 36 0.38 -19.26 23.69
N ASP A 37 1.14 -20.18 24.28
CA ASP A 37 1.25 -21.57 23.85
C ASP A 37 0.55 -22.50 24.82
N PHE A 38 -0.29 -23.38 24.32
CA PHE A 38 -0.93 -24.44 25.07
C PHE A 38 -0.56 -25.81 24.52
N ALA A 39 -0.28 -26.73 25.43
CA ALA A 39 -0.14 -28.14 25.12
C ALA A 39 -1.06 -28.95 26.05
N LEU A 40 -2.02 -29.63 25.46
CA LEU A 40 -3.06 -30.39 26.14
C LEU A 40 -3.04 -31.87 25.72
N LEU A 41 -3.75 -32.72 26.46
CA LEU A 41 -3.88 -34.14 26.17
C LEU A 41 -2.51 -34.85 25.99
N ASN A 42 -1.60 -34.66 26.97
CA ASN A 42 -0.23 -35.19 26.90
C ASN A 42 0.50 -34.76 25.61
N ASN A 43 0.43 -33.47 25.26
CA ASN A 43 1.01 -32.88 24.06
C ASN A 43 0.42 -33.43 22.74
N SER A 44 -0.73 -34.07 22.78
CA SER A 44 -1.41 -34.49 21.55
C SER A 44 -2.12 -33.33 20.88
N LEU A 45 -2.56 -32.33 21.63
CA LEU A 45 -3.16 -31.11 21.12
C LEU A 45 -2.27 -29.93 21.50
N THR A 46 -1.81 -29.20 20.49
CA THR A 46 -1.05 -27.95 20.65
C THR A 46 -1.81 -26.81 20.03
N PHE A 47 -1.79 -25.66 20.70
CA PHE A 47 -2.47 -24.45 20.25
C PHE A 47 -1.62 -23.24 20.60
N THR A 48 -1.31 -22.43 19.59
CA THR A 48 -0.56 -21.18 19.73
C THR A 48 -1.42 -20.03 19.24
N VAL A 49 -1.42 -18.95 19.99
CA VAL A 49 -2.06 -17.68 19.59
C VAL A 49 -1.07 -16.56 19.82
N ASP A 50 -0.79 -15.79 18.79
CA ASP A 50 0.07 -14.64 18.84
C ASP A 50 -0.68 -13.40 18.38
N TYR A 51 -0.57 -12.32 19.14
CA TYR A 51 -0.98 -10.98 18.75
C TYR A 51 0.24 -10.11 18.56
N PHE A 52 0.32 -9.42 17.43
CA PHE A 52 1.38 -8.46 17.18
C PHE A 52 0.84 -7.07 16.81
N TYR A 53 1.58 -6.06 17.21
CA TYR A 53 1.40 -4.68 16.79
C TYR A 53 2.75 -4.08 16.42
N LYS A 54 2.89 -3.67 15.16
CA LYS A 54 4.10 -3.03 14.63
C LYS A 54 3.77 -1.66 14.10
N LYS A 55 4.54 -0.65 14.53
CA LYS A 55 4.45 0.72 14.04
C LYS A 55 5.77 1.12 13.40
N THR A 56 5.73 1.54 12.13
CA THR A 56 6.89 2.09 11.41
C THR A 56 6.71 3.59 11.32
N LYS A 57 7.71 4.35 11.75
CA LYS A 57 7.79 5.80 11.73
C LYS A 57 8.90 6.25 10.79
N GLY A 58 8.77 7.44 10.24
CA GLY A 58 9.80 8.00 9.37
C GLY A 58 10.00 7.22 8.06
N MET A 59 8.95 6.59 7.53
CA MET A 59 9.02 5.92 6.24
C MET A 59 9.50 6.89 5.16
N LEU A 60 10.46 6.45 4.36
CA LEU A 60 11.00 7.21 3.25
C LEU A 60 9.97 7.30 2.13
N ILE A 61 9.39 8.47 1.98
CA ILE A 61 8.39 8.76 0.96
C ILE A 61 8.88 9.92 0.11
N GLN A 62 8.70 9.80 -1.21
CA GLN A 62 8.97 10.89 -2.13
C GLN A 62 7.99 12.04 -1.87
N MET A 63 8.53 13.20 -1.46
CA MET A 63 7.73 14.38 -1.13
C MET A 63 7.21 15.03 -2.41
N PRO A 64 5.92 15.45 -2.47
CA PRO A 64 5.40 16.12 -3.65
C PRO A 64 6.13 17.44 -3.88
N LEU A 65 6.54 17.67 -5.12
CA LEU A 65 7.14 18.91 -5.61
C LEU A 65 6.16 19.61 -6.55
N ALA A 66 6.13 20.92 -6.49
CA ALA A 66 5.36 21.69 -7.46
C ALA A 66 5.95 21.47 -8.86
N GLY A 67 5.08 21.23 -9.86
CA GLY A 67 5.49 20.83 -11.22
C GLY A 67 6.39 21.85 -11.94
N PHE A 68 6.38 23.12 -11.52
CA PHE A 68 7.24 24.16 -12.10
C PHE A 68 8.72 24.06 -11.67
N VAL A 69 9.05 23.25 -10.66
CA VAL A 69 10.43 23.11 -10.18
C VAL A 69 11.29 22.33 -11.18
N GLY A 70 10.70 21.40 -11.93
CA GLY A 70 11.40 20.65 -13.00
C GLY A 70 12.48 19.68 -12.52
N GLU A 71 12.57 19.42 -11.20
CA GLU A 71 13.53 18.51 -10.58
C GLU A 71 12.83 17.26 -10.02
N VAL A 72 13.61 16.21 -9.75
CA VAL A 72 13.09 15.01 -9.09
C VAL A 72 12.79 15.33 -7.63
N ALA A 73 11.60 14.95 -7.18
CA ALA A 73 11.16 15.18 -5.83
C ALA A 73 12.07 14.47 -4.80
N PRO A 74 12.46 15.16 -3.71
CA PRO A 74 13.33 14.58 -2.70
C PRO A 74 12.60 13.52 -1.88
N MET A 75 13.36 12.58 -1.31
CA MET A 75 12.86 11.67 -0.29
C MET A 75 12.78 12.37 1.06
N GLY A 76 11.79 12.01 1.88
CA GLY A 76 11.66 12.52 3.24
C GLY A 76 11.13 11.45 4.19
N ASN A 77 11.52 11.51 5.45
CA ASN A 77 11.08 10.62 6.53
C ASN A 77 9.75 11.10 7.11
N VAL A 78 8.68 11.02 6.32
CA VAL A 78 7.38 11.64 6.66
C VAL A 78 6.26 10.63 6.92
N GLY A 79 6.41 9.40 6.44
CA GLY A 79 5.39 8.38 6.53
C GLY A 79 5.32 7.69 7.89
N THR A 80 4.11 7.32 8.31
CA THR A 80 3.88 6.46 9.47
C THR A 80 2.82 5.41 9.13
N MET A 81 3.13 4.15 9.40
CA MET A 81 2.24 3.02 9.14
C MET A 81 2.15 2.11 10.37
N SER A 82 1.01 1.47 10.55
CA SER A 82 0.86 0.41 11.54
C SER A 82 0.37 -0.88 10.90
N ASN A 83 0.87 -1.99 11.42
CA ASN A 83 0.43 -3.34 11.12
C ASN A 83 0.07 -4.02 12.43
N ARG A 84 -1.07 -4.68 12.49
CA ARG A 84 -1.47 -5.49 13.63
C ARG A 84 -2.14 -6.75 13.14
N GLY A 85 -2.02 -7.80 13.91
CA GLY A 85 -2.61 -9.06 13.52
C GLY A 85 -2.71 -10.05 14.65
N VAL A 86 -3.41 -11.14 14.36
CA VAL A 86 -3.51 -12.30 15.22
C VAL A 86 -3.15 -13.52 14.38
N GLU A 87 -2.30 -14.37 14.91
CA GLU A 87 -1.88 -15.61 14.31
C GLU A 87 -2.30 -16.78 15.20
N PHE A 88 -2.81 -17.83 14.55
CA PHE A 88 -3.25 -19.05 15.22
C PHE A 88 -2.55 -20.25 14.60
N GLU A 89 -2.06 -21.14 15.44
CA GLU A 89 -1.60 -22.44 15.04
C GLU A 89 -2.28 -23.52 15.89
N LEU A 90 -2.79 -24.55 15.24
CA LEU A 90 -3.41 -25.70 15.86
C LEU A 90 -2.76 -26.98 15.34
N GLY A 91 -2.25 -27.80 16.25
CA GLY A 91 -1.66 -29.10 15.94
C GLY A 91 -2.37 -30.21 16.70
N TYR A 92 -2.74 -31.28 16.02
CA TYR A 92 -3.30 -32.47 16.66
C TYR A 92 -2.58 -33.72 16.20
N ARG A 93 -2.17 -34.55 17.18
CA ARG A 93 -1.51 -35.84 16.96
C ARG A 93 -2.29 -36.93 17.66
N TRP A 94 -2.54 -38.03 16.94
CA TRP A 94 -3.19 -39.20 17.53
C TRP A 94 -2.64 -40.47 16.91
N LYS A 95 -2.86 -41.59 17.60
CA LYS A 95 -2.43 -42.93 17.19
C LYS A 95 -3.63 -43.86 17.13
N VAL A 96 -3.69 -44.65 16.06
CA VAL A 96 -4.69 -45.73 15.88
C VAL A 96 -3.92 -46.99 15.49
N GLY A 97 -3.84 -47.96 16.39
CA GLY A 97 -3.01 -49.16 16.20
C GLY A 97 -1.56 -48.80 15.98
N ASP A 98 -0.97 -49.22 14.86
CA ASP A 98 0.41 -48.88 14.49
C ASP A 98 0.55 -47.57 13.70
N TRP A 99 -0.55 -46.91 13.36
CA TRP A 99 -0.58 -45.67 12.58
C TRP A 99 -0.50 -44.43 13.49
N ASN A 100 0.41 -43.51 13.14
CA ASN A 100 0.54 -42.22 13.77
C ASN A 100 0.07 -41.13 12.80
N PHE A 101 -0.86 -40.33 13.27
CA PHE A 101 -1.41 -39.21 12.49
C PHE A 101 -1.03 -37.89 13.11
N ARG A 102 -0.77 -36.89 12.27
CA ARG A 102 -0.60 -35.49 12.66
C ARG A 102 -1.33 -34.61 11.67
N VAL A 103 -2.11 -33.68 12.19
CA VAL A 103 -2.74 -32.60 11.41
C VAL A 103 -2.30 -31.27 12.04
N THR A 104 -1.90 -30.32 11.20
CA THR A 104 -1.55 -28.96 11.63
C THR A 104 -2.33 -27.99 10.75
N GLY A 105 -2.92 -26.97 11.36
CA GLY A 105 -3.58 -25.87 10.67
C GLY A 105 -3.09 -24.54 11.23
N ASN A 106 -2.91 -23.55 10.39
CA ASN A 106 -2.62 -22.20 10.78
C ASN A 106 -3.59 -21.21 10.11
N ALA A 107 -3.83 -20.10 10.77
CA ALA A 107 -4.61 -18.99 10.27
C ALA A 107 -4.04 -17.69 10.79
N SER A 108 -3.99 -16.67 9.94
CA SER A 108 -3.56 -15.33 10.33
C SER A 108 -4.56 -14.29 9.86
N TRP A 109 -4.76 -13.28 10.68
CA TRP A 109 -5.49 -12.08 10.31
C TRP A 109 -4.60 -10.87 10.48
N LEU A 110 -4.46 -10.09 9.41
CA LEU A 110 -3.60 -8.92 9.36
C LEU A 110 -4.41 -7.67 9.00
N GLN A 111 -4.21 -6.61 9.75
CA GLN A 111 -4.69 -5.27 9.42
C GLN A 111 -3.52 -4.30 9.30
N ASN A 112 -3.34 -3.79 8.11
CA ASN A 112 -2.39 -2.72 7.80
C ASN A 112 -3.15 -1.38 7.75
N ARG A 113 -2.55 -0.31 8.25
CA ARG A 113 -3.11 1.04 8.20
C ARG A 113 -2.03 2.09 8.03
N LEU A 114 -2.18 2.90 7.01
CA LEU A 114 -1.40 4.10 6.83
C LEU A 114 -1.92 5.18 7.80
N ILE A 115 -1.06 5.62 8.73
CA ILE A 115 -1.45 6.62 9.74
C ILE A 115 -1.29 8.01 9.18
N ASN A 116 -0.13 8.29 8.57
CA ASN A 116 0.20 9.60 8.04
C ASN A 116 1.17 9.48 6.86
N LEU A 117 0.94 10.26 5.82
CA LEU A 117 1.82 10.41 4.65
C LEU A 117 2.73 11.65 4.74
N GLY A 118 2.53 12.51 5.75
CA GLY A 118 3.27 13.76 5.88
C GLY A 118 2.95 14.82 4.83
N ASN A 119 1.88 14.66 4.07
CA ASN A 119 1.41 15.64 3.08
C ASN A 119 0.02 16.20 3.45
N ALA A 120 -0.26 17.43 3.00
CA ALA A 120 -1.51 18.11 3.31
C ALA A 120 -2.75 17.47 2.66
N SER A 121 -2.56 16.77 1.52
CA SER A 121 -3.67 16.12 0.81
C SER A 121 -4.15 14.85 1.50
N GLY A 122 -3.33 14.25 2.36
CA GLY A 122 -3.65 13.01 3.06
C GLY A 122 -3.72 11.77 2.16
N PHE A 123 -3.38 11.90 0.88
CA PHE A 123 -3.29 10.79 -0.06
C PHE A 123 -2.14 10.97 -1.06
N ARG A 124 -1.75 9.89 -1.71
CA ARG A 124 -0.84 9.89 -2.86
C ARG A 124 -1.22 8.79 -3.84
N THR A 125 -1.00 9.04 -5.11
CA THR A 125 -1.01 8.01 -6.14
C THR A 125 0.24 7.13 -5.99
N VAL A 126 0.04 5.83 -5.92
CA VAL A 126 1.13 4.84 -5.87
C VAL A 126 1.44 4.36 -7.26
N GLU A 127 0.40 3.96 -8.00
CA GLU A 127 0.52 3.50 -9.39
C GLU A 127 -0.59 4.08 -10.24
N SER A 128 -0.25 4.34 -11.51
CA SER A 128 -1.17 4.80 -12.55
C SER A 128 -0.93 4.04 -13.87
N VAL A 129 -1.99 3.84 -14.64
CA VAL A 129 -1.91 3.21 -15.95
C VAL A 129 -2.36 4.21 -17.00
N GLN A 130 -1.62 4.28 -18.10
CA GLN A 130 -1.95 5.16 -19.22
C GLN A 130 -3.36 4.85 -19.73
N GLY A 131 -4.19 5.88 -19.81
CA GLY A 131 -5.58 5.78 -20.26
C GLY A 131 -6.60 5.43 -19.16
N LEU A 132 -6.18 4.86 -18.01
CA LEU A 132 -7.06 4.55 -16.88
C LEU A 132 -6.88 5.51 -15.69
N GLY A 133 -5.76 6.24 -15.67
CA GLY A 133 -5.41 7.12 -14.55
C GLY A 133 -4.90 6.35 -13.34
N GLU A 134 -5.26 6.81 -12.15
CA GLU A 134 -4.81 6.22 -10.88
C GLU A 134 -5.53 4.91 -10.59
N ILE A 135 -4.77 3.84 -10.36
CA ILE A 135 -5.29 2.49 -10.05
C ILE A 135 -4.88 2.00 -8.67
N VAL A 136 -3.84 2.58 -8.07
CA VAL A 136 -3.38 2.26 -6.72
C VAL A 136 -3.13 3.54 -5.94
N ARG A 137 -3.71 3.60 -4.77
CA ARG A 137 -3.66 4.78 -3.89
C ARG A 137 -3.20 4.42 -2.47
N GLY A 138 -2.54 5.36 -1.83
CA GLY A 138 -2.33 5.39 -0.39
C GLY A 138 -3.07 6.59 0.20
N THR A 139 -3.91 6.36 1.21
CA THR A 139 -4.68 7.41 1.90
C THR A 139 -4.56 7.23 3.40
N ASN A 140 -4.42 8.34 4.12
CA ASN A 140 -4.39 8.32 5.57
C ASN A 140 -5.64 7.64 6.15
N GLY A 141 -5.42 6.72 7.09
CA GLY A 141 -6.48 5.96 7.73
C GLY A 141 -6.91 4.69 6.99
N MET A 142 -6.45 4.47 5.76
CA MET A 142 -6.77 3.30 4.93
C MET A 142 -5.64 2.26 4.94
N PRO A 143 -5.89 1.01 4.51
CA PRO A 143 -4.83 0.08 4.17
C PRO A 143 -3.87 0.66 3.13
N TYR A 144 -2.60 0.24 3.14
CA TYR A 144 -1.61 0.77 2.21
C TYR A 144 -0.76 -0.34 1.58
N PRO A 145 -0.64 -0.36 0.25
CA PRO A 145 -1.48 0.35 -0.73
C PRO A 145 -2.83 -0.36 -0.93
N TYR A 146 -3.81 0.33 -1.54
CA TYR A 146 -5.08 -0.29 -1.93
C TYR A 146 -5.44 0.05 -3.38
N PHE A 147 -6.23 -0.83 -4.01
CA PHE A 147 -6.75 -0.57 -5.34
C PHE A 147 -7.79 0.56 -5.30
N TYR A 148 -7.65 1.47 -6.25
CA TYR A 148 -8.53 2.62 -6.40
C TYR A 148 -9.11 2.66 -7.80
N GLY A 149 -10.39 2.94 -7.92
CA GLY A 149 -11.05 3.01 -9.22
C GLY A 149 -12.54 3.25 -9.09
N TYR A 150 -13.20 3.22 -10.21
CA TYR A 150 -14.65 3.35 -10.27
C TYR A 150 -15.32 2.03 -9.89
N GLN A 151 -16.32 2.12 -9.04
CA GLN A 151 -17.21 0.99 -8.79
C GLN A 151 -18.25 0.93 -9.90
N THR A 152 -18.29 -0.17 -10.64
CA THR A 152 -19.27 -0.35 -11.71
C THR A 152 -20.66 -0.59 -11.11
N ALA A 153 -21.65 0.13 -11.60
CA ALA A 153 -23.05 -0.06 -11.23
C ALA A 153 -23.74 -1.19 -12.04
N GLY A 154 -23.08 -1.67 -13.07
CA GLY A 154 -23.59 -2.70 -13.96
C GLY A 154 -23.26 -2.41 -15.43
N VAL A 155 -23.82 -3.21 -16.31
CA VAL A 155 -23.74 -3.05 -17.76
C VAL A 155 -25.15 -2.85 -18.28
N PHE A 156 -25.37 -1.82 -19.09
CA PHE A 156 -26.66 -1.60 -19.74
C PHE A 156 -27.05 -2.83 -20.57
N GLN A 157 -28.27 -3.31 -20.40
CA GLN A 157 -28.76 -4.50 -21.08
C GLN A 157 -29.50 -4.18 -22.39
N ASN A 158 -29.97 -2.95 -22.54
CA ASN A 158 -30.73 -2.49 -23.71
C ASN A 158 -30.65 -0.97 -23.89
N TYR A 159 -31.10 -0.47 -25.02
CA TYR A 159 -31.08 0.97 -25.36
C TYR A 159 -32.02 1.82 -24.49
N ASP A 160 -33.08 1.22 -23.93
CA ASP A 160 -34.00 1.97 -23.09
C ASP A 160 -33.37 2.27 -21.72
N GLU A 161 -32.52 1.40 -21.18
CA GLU A 161 -31.73 1.68 -20.00
C GLU A 161 -30.73 2.81 -20.25
N ILE A 162 -30.07 2.83 -21.40
CA ILE A 162 -29.13 3.91 -21.77
C ILE A 162 -29.85 5.24 -21.83
N ARG A 163 -31.05 5.28 -22.46
CA ARG A 163 -31.87 6.50 -22.62
C ARG A 163 -32.43 6.99 -21.25
N SER A 164 -32.72 6.10 -20.35
CA SER A 164 -33.21 6.43 -19.01
C SER A 164 -32.10 6.89 -18.08
N TYR A 165 -30.82 6.70 -18.45
CA TYR A 165 -29.68 7.14 -17.64
C TYR A 165 -29.38 8.61 -17.90
N VAL A 166 -30.02 9.45 -17.10
CA VAL A 166 -30.01 10.92 -17.23
C VAL A 166 -29.33 11.58 -16.02
N ASN A 167 -28.79 12.78 -16.23
CA ASN A 167 -28.27 13.62 -15.15
C ASN A 167 -29.43 14.27 -14.36
N ALA A 168 -29.10 15.10 -13.35
CA ALA A 168 -30.07 15.80 -12.52
C ALA A 168 -30.97 16.78 -13.35
N ASP A 169 -30.53 17.21 -14.51
CA ASP A 169 -31.23 18.13 -15.41
C ASP A 169 -32.08 17.39 -16.46
N GLY A 170 -32.10 16.05 -16.44
CA GLY A 170 -32.84 15.20 -17.35
C GLY A 170 -32.16 14.95 -18.72
N GLU A 171 -30.90 15.32 -18.86
CA GLU A 171 -30.13 15.10 -20.08
C GLU A 171 -29.46 13.72 -20.04
N MET A 172 -29.40 13.02 -21.19
CA MET A 172 -28.72 11.74 -21.30
C MET A 172 -27.22 11.89 -21.01
N ILE A 173 -26.70 11.09 -20.10
CA ILE A 173 -25.27 11.10 -19.72
C ILE A 173 -24.42 10.45 -20.80
N GLN A 174 -24.99 9.51 -21.56
CA GLN A 174 -24.33 8.88 -22.71
C GLN A 174 -25.16 9.13 -23.97
N PRO A 175 -24.90 10.18 -24.72
CA PRO A 175 -25.52 10.37 -26.05
C PRO A 175 -25.02 9.28 -27.00
N ASN A 176 -25.88 8.84 -27.91
CA ASN A 176 -25.58 7.84 -28.95
C ASN A 176 -24.35 8.22 -29.79
#